data_d738516bfd62d20ac80e1d47363e503b
#
_entry.id   d738516bfd62d20ac80e1d47363e503b
#
_cell.length_a   1.000
_cell.length_b   1.000
_cell.length_c   1.000
_cell.angle_alpha   90.00
_cell.angle_beta   90.00
_cell.angle_gamma   90.00
#
_symmetry.space_group_name_H-M   'P 1'
#
loop_
_entity.id
_entity.type
_entity.pdbx_description
1 polymer ?
#
loop_
_entity_poly.entity_id
_entity_poly.type
_entity_poly.pdbx_seq_one_letter_code
_entity_poly.pdbx_strand_id
1 'polypeptide(L)'
;MLALAGAQTAGAATVGPAAEQAQEQAERAAGTARSGDVIATYKGKKINLTANGWGTAGNCTEFPDLTVQCFDREDEEKAATASYKKAKKGTKDAIADAPAGRSDLTAQSATAGAMAVQVDGDGSGCTPYGAVRLWEHTWYYGRQLTFYSDGSKNLGDYTFRDQTSSICNNDESGGAALYDWRTGMPDPQIITGWVGCLGNLHSYSYPYGGDWGDKADELTM
;
A
#
# COMPACT_ATOMS: atom_id res chain seq x y z
N MET A 1 -29.44 18.35 -48.66
CA MET A 1 -28.83 17.03 -48.38
C MET A 1 -27.83 17.24 -47.25
N LEU A 2 -28.20 16.88 -46.03
CA LEU A 2 -27.29 16.89 -44.86
C LEU A 2 -26.70 15.50 -44.70
N ALA A 3 -25.36 15.40 -44.75
CA ALA A 3 -24.66 14.17 -44.42
C ALA A 3 -24.44 14.09 -42.90
N LEU A 4 -25.01 13.08 -42.24
CA LEU A 4 -24.69 12.74 -40.86
C LEU A 4 -23.35 11.98 -40.84
N ALA A 5 -22.34 12.58 -40.21
CA ALA A 5 -21.10 11.89 -39.87
C ALA A 5 -21.35 11.02 -38.62
N GLY A 6 -21.28 9.70 -38.80
CA GLY A 6 -21.35 8.75 -37.66
C GLY A 6 -20.08 8.80 -36.84
N ALA A 7 -20.23 9.08 -35.56
CA ALA A 7 -19.15 8.93 -34.58
C ALA A 7 -18.89 7.43 -34.33
N GLN A 8 -17.70 6.96 -34.70
CA GLN A 8 -17.24 5.62 -34.33
C GLN A 8 -16.78 5.66 -32.86
N THR A 9 -17.45 4.92 -32.01
CA THR A 9 -16.97 4.63 -30.63
C THR A 9 -15.78 3.70 -30.76
N ALA A 10 -14.60 4.19 -30.34
CA ALA A 10 -13.42 3.35 -30.18
C ALA A 10 -13.71 2.31 -29.08
N GLY A 11 -13.88 1.06 -29.47
CA GLY A 11 -14.00 -0.06 -28.54
C GLY A 11 -12.67 -0.22 -27.79
N ALA A 12 -12.73 -0.28 -26.48
CA ALA A 12 -11.59 -0.66 -25.65
C ALA A 12 -11.12 -2.05 -26.08
N ALA A 13 -9.90 -2.15 -26.59
CA ALA A 13 -9.29 -3.42 -26.92
C ALA A 13 -9.01 -4.17 -25.62
N THR A 14 -9.65 -5.31 -25.42
CA THR A 14 -9.30 -6.24 -24.30
C THR A 14 -7.89 -6.77 -24.57
N VAL A 15 -6.95 -6.41 -23.70
CA VAL A 15 -5.59 -6.94 -23.72
C VAL A 15 -5.68 -8.43 -23.37
N GLY A 16 -5.14 -9.30 -24.20
CA GLY A 16 -5.17 -10.74 -23.95
C GLY A 16 -4.20 -11.14 -22.84
N PRO A 17 -4.44 -12.28 -22.16
CA PRO A 17 -3.67 -12.70 -20.98
C PRO A 17 -2.16 -12.81 -21.21
N ALA A 18 -1.72 -13.11 -22.42
CA ALA A 18 -0.29 -13.15 -22.76
C ALA A 18 0.36 -11.75 -22.83
N ALA A 19 -0.40 -10.74 -23.24
CA ALA A 19 0.08 -9.36 -23.26
C ALA A 19 0.10 -8.76 -21.86
N GLU A 20 -0.85 -9.12 -21.01
CA GLU A 20 -0.86 -8.75 -19.59
C GLU A 20 0.35 -9.34 -18.85
N GLN A 21 0.67 -10.61 -19.03
CA GLN A 21 1.87 -11.23 -18.45
C GLN A 21 3.19 -10.61 -18.94
N ALA A 22 3.27 -10.27 -20.23
CA ALA A 22 4.47 -9.61 -20.77
C ALA A 22 4.63 -8.20 -20.22
N GLN A 23 3.54 -7.49 -20.00
CA GLN A 23 3.52 -6.17 -19.39
C GLN A 23 3.93 -6.24 -17.92
N GLU A 24 3.36 -7.15 -17.14
CA GLU A 24 3.73 -7.39 -15.75
C GLU A 24 5.23 -7.72 -15.59
N GLN A 25 5.80 -8.53 -16.51
CA GLN A 25 7.24 -8.80 -16.53
C GLN A 25 8.08 -7.55 -16.83
N ALA A 26 7.62 -6.69 -17.75
CA ALA A 26 8.31 -5.45 -18.08
C ALA A 26 8.27 -4.45 -16.92
N GLU A 27 7.15 -4.38 -16.20
CA GLU A 27 6.95 -3.54 -15.03
C GLU A 27 7.80 -4.01 -13.85
N ARG A 28 7.86 -5.31 -13.60
CA ARG A 28 8.78 -5.92 -12.62
C ARG A 28 10.24 -5.55 -12.93
N ALA A 29 10.63 -5.61 -14.19
CA ALA A 29 11.99 -5.22 -14.61
C ALA A 29 12.24 -3.72 -14.42
N ALA A 30 11.27 -2.87 -14.75
CA ALA A 30 11.35 -1.41 -14.54
C ALA A 30 11.36 -1.05 -13.05
N GLY A 31 10.56 -1.73 -12.24
CA GLY A 31 10.54 -1.58 -10.80
C GLY A 31 11.86 -1.99 -10.14
N THR A 32 12.49 -3.06 -10.61
CA THR A 32 13.81 -3.46 -10.14
C THR A 32 14.86 -2.38 -10.41
N ALA A 33 14.73 -1.64 -11.52
CA ALA A 33 15.63 -0.50 -11.83
C ALA A 33 15.44 0.73 -10.90
N ARG A 34 14.32 0.82 -10.18
CA ARG A 34 14.03 1.87 -9.19
C ARG A 34 14.30 1.43 -7.74
N SER A 35 14.71 0.19 -7.57
CA SER A 35 14.82 -0.50 -6.29
C SER A 35 16.11 -0.18 -5.56
N GLY A 36 16.02 0.00 -4.26
CA GLY A 36 17.13 0.01 -3.31
C GLY A 36 17.10 -1.22 -2.41
N ASP A 37 18.26 -1.62 -1.87
CA ASP A 37 18.31 -2.71 -0.89
C ASP A 37 17.65 -2.30 0.43
N VAL A 38 16.56 -2.95 0.81
CA VAL A 38 15.96 -2.80 2.14
C VAL A 38 16.53 -3.84 3.09
N ILE A 39 17.31 -3.34 4.05
CA ILE A 39 17.93 -4.18 5.07
C ILE A 39 17.12 -4.13 6.36
N ALA A 40 16.45 -5.23 6.67
CA ALA A 40 15.68 -5.39 7.89
C ALA A 40 16.48 -6.08 9.00
N THR A 41 16.05 -5.91 10.24
CA THR A 41 16.50 -6.73 11.38
C THR A 41 15.44 -7.76 11.70
N TYR A 42 15.78 -9.03 11.68
CA TYR A 42 14.91 -10.14 12.05
C TYR A 42 15.62 -11.10 12.99
N LYS A 43 15.07 -11.35 14.18
CA LYS A 43 15.70 -12.17 15.24
C LYS A 43 17.15 -11.76 15.54
N GLY A 44 17.40 -10.45 15.58
CA GLY A 44 18.72 -9.87 15.85
C GLY A 44 19.73 -9.98 14.69
N LYS A 45 19.34 -10.49 13.53
CA LYS A 45 20.18 -10.60 12.33
C LYS A 45 19.71 -9.64 11.24
N LYS A 46 20.65 -9.15 10.43
CA LYS A 46 20.33 -8.38 9.24
C LYS A 46 19.91 -9.33 8.11
N ILE A 47 18.80 -9.02 7.47
CA ILE A 47 18.31 -9.69 6.26
C ILE A 47 18.08 -8.64 5.17
N ASN A 48 18.34 -8.98 3.93
CA ASN A 48 18.02 -8.14 2.78
C ASN A 48 16.65 -8.57 2.23
N LEU A 49 15.63 -7.74 2.47
CA LEU A 49 14.27 -8.05 2.03
C LEU A 49 14.18 -8.11 0.51
N THR A 50 14.81 -7.16 -0.18
CA THR A 50 14.78 -7.04 -1.63
C THR A 50 15.36 -8.29 -2.32
N ALA A 51 16.48 -8.82 -1.80
CA ALA A 51 17.18 -9.95 -2.41
C ALA A 51 16.69 -11.32 -1.93
N ASN A 52 16.31 -11.43 -0.64
CA ASN A 52 16.09 -12.73 0.01
C ASN A 52 14.67 -12.90 0.57
N GLY A 53 13.83 -11.86 0.48
CA GLY A 53 12.50 -11.86 1.07
C GLY A 53 12.52 -11.87 2.60
N TRP A 54 11.39 -12.23 3.19
CA TRP A 54 11.16 -12.13 4.64
C TRP A 54 11.60 -13.37 5.44
N GLY A 55 11.99 -14.46 4.76
CA GLY A 55 12.21 -15.74 5.42
C GLY A 55 10.91 -16.26 6.03
N THR A 56 10.89 -16.48 7.36
CA THR A 56 9.69 -16.92 8.09
C THR A 56 8.97 -15.79 8.83
N ALA A 57 9.36 -14.53 8.64
CA ALA A 57 8.70 -13.40 9.29
C ALA A 57 7.27 -13.19 8.75
N GLY A 58 6.33 -12.96 9.65
CA GLY A 58 4.93 -12.66 9.31
C GLY A 58 4.64 -11.17 9.19
N ASN A 59 5.43 -10.33 9.86
CA ASN A 59 5.23 -8.89 9.94
C ASN A 59 6.55 -8.16 9.75
N CYS A 60 6.57 -7.10 8.92
CA CYS A 60 7.71 -6.18 8.81
C CYS A 60 7.21 -4.75 8.99
N THR A 61 7.99 -3.93 9.69
CA THR A 61 7.66 -2.54 10.01
C THR A 61 8.82 -1.63 9.66
N GLU A 62 8.55 -0.60 8.87
CA GLU A 62 9.43 0.54 8.70
C GLU A 62 9.08 1.62 9.71
N PHE A 63 10.04 1.97 10.57
CA PHE A 63 9.91 3.01 11.57
C PHE A 63 10.17 4.40 10.99
N PRO A 64 9.78 5.50 11.70
CA PRO A 64 10.01 6.88 11.21
C PRO A 64 11.47 7.25 10.93
N ASP A 65 12.43 6.51 11.47
CA ASP A 65 13.86 6.68 11.21
C ASP A 65 14.36 5.80 10.04
N LEU A 66 13.43 5.25 9.26
CA LEU A 66 13.66 4.37 8.11
C LEU A 66 14.32 3.03 8.47
N THR A 67 14.44 2.70 9.76
CA THR A 67 14.86 1.36 10.14
C THR A 67 13.74 0.36 9.94
N VAL A 68 14.07 -0.83 9.40
CA VAL A 68 13.10 -1.90 9.18
C VAL A 68 13.35 -3.05 10.13
N GLN A 69 12.30 -3.51 10.80
CA GLN A 69 12.35 -4.70 11.67
C GLN A 69 11.24 -5.66 11.26
N CYS A 70 11.56 -6.95 11.26
CA CYS A 70 10.60 -8.00 10.99
C CYS A 70 10.41 -8.90 12.21
N PHE A 71 9.21 -9.48 12.33
CA PHE A 71 8.74 -10.23 13.48
C PHE A 71 7.99 -11.48 13.01
N ASP A 72 7.94 -12.52 13.85
CA ASP A 72 7.14 -13.70 13.58
C ASP A 72 5.64 -13.40 13.76
N ARG A 73 5.31 -12.54 14.74
CA ARG A 73 3.93 -12.28 15.18
C ARG A 73 3.66 -10.79 15.41
N GLU A 74 2.39 -10.43 15.30
CA GLU A 74 1.92 -9.06 15.49
C GLU A 74 2.13 -8.52 16.92
N ASP A 75 2.05 -9.38 17.93
CA ASP A 75 2.29 -8.96 19.32
C ASP A 75 3.76 -8.56 19.56
N GLU A 76 4.72 -9.19 18.88
CA GLU A 76 6.13 -8.80 18.89
C GLU A 76 6.32 -7.43 18.22
N GLU A 77 5.67 -7.19 17.08
CA GLU A 77 5.64 -5.89 16.40
C GLU A 77 5.05 -4.79 17.29
N LYS A 78 3.91 -5.05 17.93
CA LYS A 78 3.28 -4.11 18.89
C LYS A 78 4.21 -3.75 20.04
N ALA A 79 4.91 -4.74 20.60
CA ALA A 79 5.88 -4.52 21.68
C ALA A 79 7.08 -3.68 21.22
N ALA A 80 7.61 -3.94 20.03
CA ALA A 80 8.71 -3.18 19.43
C ALA A 80 8.29 -1.72 19.15
N THR A 81 7.10 -1.52 18.58
CA THR A 81 6.53 -0.20 18.33
C THR A 81 6.33 0.61 19.61
N ALA A 82 5.80 -0.02 20.67
CA ALA A 82 5.65 0.62 21.97
C ALA A 82 7.02 1.02 22.58
N SER A 83 8.03 0.17 22.44
CA SER A 83 9.39 0.44 22.87
C SER A 83 10.03 1.58 22.08
N TYR A 84 9.84 1.62 20.76
CA TYR A 84 10.29 2.70 19.90
C TYR A 84 9.66 4.04 20.30
N LYS A 85 8.34 4.09 20.48
CA LYS A 85 7.61 5.27 20.96
C LYS A 85 8.13 5.75 22.32
N LYS A 86 8.38 4.84 23.26
CA LYS A 86 8.92 5.17 24.59
C LYS A 86 10.34 5.75 24.51
N ALA A 87 11.20 5.19 23.67
CA ALA A 87 12.57 5.67 23.50
C ALA A 87 12.61 7.08 22.88
N LYS A 88 11.70 7.38 21.95
CA LYS A 88 11.59 8.69 21.29
C LYS A 88 10.82 9.74 22.11
N LYS A 89 10.06 9.35 23.12
CA LYS A 89 9.36 10.30 24.04
C LYS A 89 10.31 11.24 24.80
N GLY A 90 11.60 10.91 24.88
CA GLY A 90 12.67 11.75 25.43
C GLY A 90 13.26 12.76 24.43
N THR A 91 12.95 12.65 23.17
CA THR A 91 13.32 13.58 22.09
C THR A 91 12.05 14.25 21.56
N LYS A 92 12.05 15.54 21.35
CA LYS A 92 10.90 16.40 21.04
C LYS A 92 10.13 16.09 19.73
N ASP A 93 10.48 15.02 19.03
CA ASP A 93 9.81 14.52 17.81
C ASP A 93 8.92 13.31 18.14
N ALA A 94 8.18 13.40 19.24
CA ALA A 94 7.24 12.36 19.65
C ALA A 94 6.12 12.21 18.59
N ILE A 95 5.92 11.00 18.08
CA ILE A 95 4.67 10.55 17.47
C ILE A 95 3.55 10.93 18.45
N ALA A 96 2.68 11.86 18.07
CA ALA A 96 1.65 12.39 18.95
C ALA A 96 0.65 11.27 19.31
N ASP A 97 0.33 11.16 20.61
CA ASP A 97 -0.85 10.44 21.07
C ASP A 97 -2.08 11.26 20.69
N ALA A 98 -2.86 10.82 19.73
CA ALA A 98 -4.09 11.50 19.36
C ALA A 98 -5.24 11.15 20.33
N PRO A 99 -6.14 12.11 20.56
CA PRO A 99 -7.39 11.84 21.24
C PRO A 99 -8.32 10.98 20.36
N ALA A 100 -8.95 9.99 20.97
CA ALA A 100 -10.02 9.21 20.35
C ALA A 100 -11.18 10.12 19.90
N GLY A 101 -11.58 10.02 18.64
CA GLY A 101 -12.82 10.56 18.14
C GLY A 101 -12.68 11.66 17.10
N ARG A 102 -12.71 11.28 15.84
CA ARG A 102 -13.23 12.13 14.78
C ARG A 102 -13.86 11.27 13.69
N SER A 103 -15.17 11.22 13.74
CA SER A 103 -16.03 10.76 12.65
C SER A 103 -16.49 11.99 11.88
N ASP A 104 -15.76 12.38 10.83
CA ASP A 104 -16.25 13.26 9.79
C ASP A 104 -15.34 13.10 8.56
N LEU A 105 -15.67 12.14 7.74
CA LEU A 105 -14.99 11.93 6.47
C LEU A 105 -15.93 12.35 5.33
N THR A 106 -15.80 13.58 4.88
CA THR A 106 -16.32 14.00 3.58
C THR A 106 -15.31 13.60 2.50
N ALA A 107 -15.75 12.72 1.60
CA ALA A 107 -14.99 12.32 0.43
C ALA A 107 -14.57 13.54 -0.39
N GLN A 108 -13.27 13.77 -0.58
CA GLN A 108 -12.76 14.76 -1.51
C GLN A 108 -12.67 14.18 -2.92
N SER A 109 -13.15 14.96 -3.86
CA SER A 109 -13.27 14.64 -5.28
C SER A 109 -11.90 14.38 -5.91
N ALA A 110 -11.71 13.17 -6.45
CA ALA A 110 -10.50 12.78 -7.17
C ALA A 110 -10.55 13.25 -8.63
N THR A 111 -9.43 13.76 -9.12
CA THR A 111 -9.19 14.01 -10.55
C THR A 111 -9.18 12.68 -11.33
N ALA A 112 -9.55 12.74 -12.61
CA ALA A 112 -9.77 11.58 -13.48
C ALA A 112 -8.64 10.53 -13.37
N GLY A 113 -9.01 9.33 -12.92
CA GLY A 113 -8.10 8.20 -12.73
C GLY A 113 -8.04 7.66 -11.30
N ALA A 114 -8.41 8.46 -10.30
CA ALA A 114 -8.47 8.02 -8.92
C ALA A 114 -9.90 7.63 -8.55
N MET A 115 -10.12 6.39 -8.12
CA MET A 115 -11.40 5.99 -7.53
C MET A 115 -11.36 6.33 -6.04
N ALA A 116 -12.18 7.30 -5.59
CA ALA A 116 -12.45 7.48 -4.17
C ALA A 116 -13.25 6.29 -3.68
N VAL A 117 -12.73 5.54 -2.75
CA VAL A 117 -13.32 4.30 -2.28
C VAL A 117 -13.99 4.52 -0.94
N GLN A 118 -15.13 3.89 -0.79
CA GLN A 118 -15.87 3.85 0.46
C GLN A 118 -15.13 2.95 1.47
N VAL A 119 -14.89 3.47 2.65
CA VAL A 119 -14.11 2.82 3.70
C VAL A 119 -14.94 1.76 4.40
N ASP A 120 -14.42 0.54 4.52
CA ASP A 120 -15.08 -0.58 5.22
C ASP A 120 -15.02 -0.47 6.76
N GLY A 121 -14.51 0.63 7.30
CA GLY A 121 -14.37 0.90 8.72
C GLY A 121 -13.52 2.13 8.99
N ASP A 122 -13.49 2.58 10.24
CA ASP A 122 -12.72 3.76 10.65
C ASP A 122 -11.21 3.50 10.88
N GLY A 123 -10.74 2.31 10.57
CA GLY A 123 -9.32 1.93 10.70
C GLY A 123 -8.80 1.82 12.14
N SER A 124 -9.58 2.25 13.13
CA SER A 124 -9.12 2.36 14.52
C SER A 124 -8.71 1.05 15.18
N GLY A 125 -9.23 -0.08 14.68
CA GLY A 125 -8.93 -1.42 15.19
C GLY A 125 -7.83 -2.16 14.43
N CYS A 126 -7.50 -1.72 13.22
CA CYS A 126 -6.67 -2.50 12.30
C CYS A 126 -5.21 -2.03 12.24
N THR A 127 -4.96 -0.78 12.56
CA THR A 127 -3.64 -0.15 12.33
C THR A 127 -3.24 0.71 13.52
N PRO A 128 -1.98 0.67 13.97
CA PRO A 128 -1.48 1.59 14.96
C PRO A 128 -1.60 3.02 14.46
N TYR A 129 -1.89 3.94 15.37
CA TYR A 129 -1.94 5.36 15.08
C TYR A 129 -0.63 5.87 14.41
N GLY A 130 -0.77 6.70 13.38
CA GLY A 130 0.33 7.28 12.60
C GLY A 130 0.99 6.27 11.66
N ALA A 131 0.25 5.27 11.17
CA ALA A 131 0.80 4.26 10.27
C ALA A 131 -0.16 3.88 9.15
N VAL A 132 0.41 3.47 8.03
CA VAL A 132 -0.28 2.71 6.97
C VAL A 132 0.15 1.25 7.06
N ARG A 133 -0.81 0.35 6.92
CA ARG A 133 -0.58 -1.08 7.00
C ARG A 133 -1.20 -1.80 5.81
N LEU A 134 -0.42 -2.67 5.19
CA LEU A 134 -0.81 -3.53 4.07
C LEU A 134 -0.82 -4.98 4.52
N TRP A 135 -1.74 -5.78 3.96
CA TRP A 135 -1.79 -7.23 4.18
C TRP A 135 -1.90 -7.97 2.86
N GLU A 136 -1.30 -9.15 2.86
CA GLU A 136 -1.26 -10.08 1.72
C GLU A 136 -2.63 -10.63 1.33
N HIS A 137 -3.53 -10.81 2.32
CA HIS A 137 -4.86 -11.35 2.10
C HIS A 137 -5.97 -10.36 2.48
N THR A 138 -7.17 -10.62 1.99
CA THR A 138 -8.36 -9.87 2.35
C THR A 138 -8.62 -9.94 3.86
N TRP A 139 -9.34 -8.94 4.38
CA TRP A 139 -9.78 -8.86 5.78
C TRP A 139 -8.64 -8.88 6.79
N TYR A 140 -7.47 -8.31 6.39
CA TYR A 140 -6.32 -8.08 7.27
C TYR A 140 -5.61 -9.37 7.70
N TYR A 141 -5.59 -10.38 6.82
CA TYR A 141 -4.89 -11.65 7.03
C TYR A 141 -3.59 -11.73 6.20
N GLY A 142 -2.77 -12.74 6.53
CA GLY A 142 -1.52 -13.01 5.84
C GLY A 142 -0.35 -12.18 6.37
N ARG A 143 0.71 -12.07 5.57
CA ARG A 143 1.86 -11.23 5.90
C ARG A 143 1.44 -9.77 5.94
N GLN A 144 2.10 -9.01 6.82
CA GLN A 144 1.75 -7.63 7.10
C GLN A 144 2.95 -6.71 6.95
N LEU A 145 2.79 -5.63 6.23
CA LEU A 145 3.79 -4.58 6.05
C LEU A 145 3.28 -3.26 6.60
N THR A 146 4.00 -2.67 7.56
CA THR A 146 3.60 -1.44 8.25
C THR A 146 4.61 -0.34 7.97
N PHE A 147 4.12 0.86 7.65
CA PHE A 147 4.91 2.06 7.42
C PHE A 147 4.51 3.16 8.38
N TYR A 148 5.50 3.76 9.03
CA TYR A 148 5.37 4.94 9.89
C TYR A 148 6.03 6.19 9.28
N SER A 149 6.74 6.08 8.18
CA SER A 149 7.39 7.20 7.51
C SER A 149 6.63 7.56 6.22
N ASP A 150 6.45 8.85 5.99
CA ASP A 150 5.83 9.38 4.77
C ASP A 150 6.66 9.10 3.50
N GLY A 151 6.04 9.37 2.36
CA GLY A 151 6.65 9.31 1.04
C GLY A 151 6.30 8.05 0.24
N SER A 152 6.91 7.91 -0.91
CA SER A 152 6.70 6.78 -1.81
C SER A 152 7.52 5.56 -1.37
N LYS A 153 6.87 4.40 -1.34
CA LYS A 153 7.43 3.10 -0.98
C LYS A 153 7.28 2.14 -2.17
N ASN A 154 8.39 1.77 -2.80
CA ASN A 154 8.40 0.69 -3.78
C ASN A 154 8.19 -0.65 -3.06
N LEU A 155 7.03 -1.27 -3.22
CA LEU A 155 6.68 -2.52 -2.54
C LEU A 155 7.57 -3.69 -2.98
N GLY A 156 8.20 -3.59 -4.15
CA GLY A 156 9.19 -4.56 -4.63
C GLY A 156 10.43 -4.63 -3.74
N ASP A 157 10.85 -3.51 -3.12
CA ASP A 157 11.99 -3.45 -2.22
C ASP A 157 11.76 -4.24 -0.92
N TYR A 158 10.49 -4.38 -0.55
CA TYR A 158 10.02 -5.16 0.60
C TYR A 158 9.58 -6.58 0.22
N THR A 159 9.72 -7.00 -1.04
CA THR A 159 9.19 -8.27 -1.56
C THR A 159 7.68 -8.38 -1.29
N PHE A 160 6.95 -7.30 -1.55
CA PHE A 160 5.51 -7.19 -1.29
C PHE A 160 4.72 -6.65 -2.51
N ARG A 161 5.39 -6.52 -3.67
CA ARG A 161 4.75 -6.14 -4.94
C ARG A 161 3.72 -7.19 -5.34
N ASP A 162 2.59 -6.74 -5.89
CA ASP A 162 1.49 -7.60 -6.36
C ASP A 162 0.98 -8.56 -5.26
N GLN A 163 0.98 -8.12 -4.00
CA GLN A 163 0.56 -8.97 -2.88
C GLN A 163 -0.42 -8.29 -1.93
N THR A 164 -0.78 -7.04 -2.19
CA THR A 164 -1.67 -6.29 -1.32
C THR A 164 -3.12 -6.60 -1.65
N SER A 165 -3.83 -7.27 -0.73
CA SER A 165 -5.27 -7.55 -0.84
C SER A 165 -6.13 -6.79 0.18
N SER A 166 -5.52 -6.16 1.20
CA SER A 166 -6.19 -5.21 2.10
C SER A 166 -5.22 -4.16 2.64
N ILE A 167 -5.75 -2.97 2.97
CA ILE A 167 -5.00 -1.83 3.46
C ILE A 167 -5.78 -1.10 4.53
N CYS A 168 -5.10 -0.60 5.57
CA CYS A 168 -5.60 0.40 6.51
C CYS A 168 -4.65 1.58 6.58
N ASN A 169 -5.20 2.78 6.42
CA ASN A 169 -4.54 4.03 6.74
C ASN A 169 -5.06 4.56 8.08
N ASN A 170 -4.18 4.74 9.05
CA ASN A 170 -4.45 5.43 10.31
C ASN A 170 -3.43 6.57 10.54
N ASP A 171 -2.92 7.10 9.43
CA ASP A 171 -2.07 8.28 9.42
C ASP A 171 -2.92 9.53 9.19
N GLU A 172 -2.89 10.47 10.15
CA GLU A 172 -3.62 11.73 10.05
C GLU A 172 -2.89 12.77 9.19
N SER A 173 -1.66 12.53 8.78
CA SER A 173 -0.88 13.48 7.97
C SER A 173 -1.37 13.53 6.52
N GLY A 174 -1.98 12.45 6.01
CA GLY A 174 -2.44 12.38 4.64
C GLY A 174 -3.27 11.15 4.29
N GLY A 175 -3.71 11.10 3.04
CA GLY A 175 -4.27 9.90 2.43
C GLY A 175 -3.17 8.91 2.04
N ALA A 176 -3.50 7.63 2.01
CA ALA A 176 -2.63 6.62 1.43
C ALA A 176 -3.16 6.20 0.06
N ALA A 177 -2.26 6.10 -0.92
CA ALA A 177 -2.58 5.68 -2.27
C ALA A 177 -1.70 4.49 -2.68
N LEU A 178 -2.34 3.45 -3.21
CA LEU A 178 -1.66 2.35 -3.88
C LEU A 178 -1.65 2.62 -5.38
N TYR A 179 -0.50 2.41 -6.02
CA TYR A 179 -0.31 2.52 -7.45
C TYR A 179 0.10 1.18 -8.04
N ASP A 180 -0.38 0.90 -9.25
CA ASP A 180 0.10 -0.17 -10.10
C ASP A 180 0.86 0.46 -11.28
N TRP A 181 2.12 0.10 -11.48
CA TRP A 181 2.96 0.66 -12.53
C TRP A 181 2.67 0.00 -13.88
N ARG A 182 2.27 0.80 -14.85
CA ARG A 182 1.90 0.31 -16.20
C ARG A 182 2.83 0.85 -17.28
N THR A 183 3.35 -0.04 -18.11
CA THR A 183 4.19 0.35 -19.25
C THR A 183 3.34 0.87 -20.40
N GLY A 184 3.54 2.15 -20.75
CA GLY A 184 2.85 2.77 -21.89
C GLY A 184 1.39 3.17 -21.64
N MET A 185 0.92 3.05 -20.41
CA MET A 185 -0.39 3.51 -19.96
C MET A 185 -0.22 4.32 -18.67
N PRO A 186 -1.19 5.16 -18.27
CA PRO A 186 -1.16 5.82 -16.99
C PRO A 186 -1.20 4.80 -15.84
N ASP A 187 -0.39 5.03 -14.81
CA ASP A 187 -0.40 4.22 -13.60
C ASP A 187 -1.71 4.49 -12.83
N PRO A 188 -2.59 3.50 -12.67
CA PRO A 188 -3.82 3.66 -11.93
C PRO A 188 -3.52 3.70 -10.43
N GLN A 189 -4.45 4.31 -9.68
CA GLN A 189 -4.32 4.39 -8.23
C GLN A 189 -5.65 4.10 -7.53
N ILE A 190 -5.55 3.57 -6.30
CA ILE A 190 -6.66 3.48 -5.36
C ILE A 190 -6.28 4.19 -4.06
N ILE A 191 -7.18 5.00 -3.52
CA ILE A 191 -6.90 5.89 -2.39
C ILE A 191 -7.78 5.49 -1.20
N THR A 192 -7.19 5.40 0.02
CA THR A 192 -7.92 5.14 1.29
C THR A 192 -8.21 6.46 1.93
N GLY A 193 -8.24 7.57 1.67
CA GLY A 193 -8.47 8.76 2.48
C GLY A 193 -7.59 8.86 3.73
N TRP A 194 -7.86 9.84 4.59
CA TRP A 194 -7.01 10.21 5.73
C TRP A 194 -7.01 9.19 6.87
N VAL A 195 -8.13 8.60 7.15
CA VAL A 195 -8.24 7.47 8.09
C VAL A 195 -9.25 6.51 7.50
N GLY A 196 -8.84 5.29 7.23
CA GLY A 196 -9.75 4.34 6.65
C GLY A 196 -9.11 3.05 6.18
N CYS A 197 -9.94 2.03 6.06
CA CYS A 197 -9.51 0.70 5.69
C CYS A 197 -10.28 0.18 4.49
N LEU A 198 -9.60 -0.55 3.63
CA LEU A 198 -10.16 -1.35 2.55
C LEU A 198 -9.87 -2.80 2.87
N GLY A 199 -10.86 -3.50 3.43
CA GLY A 199 -10.70 -4.88 3.88
C GLY A 199 -10.58 -5.90 2.76
N ASN A 200 -11.04 -5.56 1.56
CA ASN A 200 -11.01 -6.46 0.41
C ASN A 200 -10.82 -5.70 -0.90
N LEU A 201 -9.59 -5.60 -1.38
CA LEU A 201 -9.27 -4.91 -2.64
C LEU A 201 -9.85 -5.63 -3.87
N HIS A 202 -10.16 -6.92 -3.80
CA HIS A 202 -10.88 -7.63 -4.86
C HIS A 202 -12.34 -7.17 -5.04
N SER A 203 -12.88 -6.38 -4.12
CA SER A 203 -14.20 -5.78 -4.26
C SER A 203 -14.21 -4.48 -5.08
N TYR A 204 -13.05 -3.98 -5.47
CA TYR A 204 -12.90 -2.70 -6.15
C TYR A 204 -12.45 -2.90 -7.59
N SER A 205 -13.22 -2.35 -8.55
CA SER A 205 -12.92 -2.48 -9.97
C SER A 205 -11.60 -1.82 -10.32
N TYR A 206 -10.76 -2.54 -11.05
CA TYR A 206 -9.51 -2.03 -11.58
C TYR A 206 -9.74 -1.35 -12.94
N PRO A 207 -9.12 -0.20 -13.25
CA PRO A 207 -9.40 0.56 -14.48
C PRO A 207 -9.16 -0.19 -15.78
N TYR A 208 -8.25 -1.16 -15.79
CA TYR A 208 -7.90 -1.94 -16.96
C TYR A 208 -8.53 -3.34 -16.98
N GLY A 209 -9.55 -3.59 -16.14
CA GLY A 209 -10.29 -4.84 -16.05
C GLY A 209 -9.88 -5.69 -14.85
N GLY A 210 -10.84 -6.45 -14.31
CA GLY A 210 -10.65 -7.18 -13.05
C GLY A 210 -10.82 -6.30 -11.82
N ASP A 211 -10.03 -6.54 -10.79
CA ASP A 211 -10.09 -5.87 -9.50
C ASP A 211 -8.70 -5.43 -9.01
N TRP A 212 -8.67 -4.70 -7.87
CA TRP A 212 -7.44 -4.15 -7.28
C TRP A 212 -6.64 -5.13 -6.41
N GLY A 213 -7.17 -6.32 -6.13
CA GLY A 213 -6.44 -7.33 -5.37
C GLY A 213 -5.14 -7.70 -6.06
N ASP A 214 -4.05 -7.71 -5.30
CA ASP A 214 -2.72 -8.11 -5.75
C ASP A 214 -2.20 -7.36 -6.99
N LYS A 215 -2.41 -6.02 -7.02
CA LYS A 215 -1.99 -5.15 -8.13
C LYS A 215 -0.96 -4.09 -7.73
N ALA A 216 -0.79 -3.83 -6.44
CA ALA A 216 0.00 -2.69 -6.00
C ALA A 216 1.50 -2.89 -6.12
N ASP A 217 2.17 -1.94 -6.79
CA ASP A 217 3.63 -1.81 -6.90
C ASP A 217 4.21 -0.79 -5.93
N GLU A 218 3.43 0.25 -5.63
CA GLU A 218 3.88 1.39 -4.84
C GLU A 218 2.79 1.83 -3.85
N LEU A 219 3.22 2.22 -2.66
CA LEU A 219 2.42 2.95 -1.69
C LEU A 219 2.96 4.38 -1.59
N THR A 220 2.08 5.38 -1.61
CA THR A 220 2.40 6.78 -1.25
C THR A 220 1.54 7.20 -0.05
N MET A 221 2.17 7.86 0.92
CA MET A 221 1.54 8.37 2.12
C MET A 221 2.13 9.73 2.52
#